data_1fa668f562d62ee6c26ffec1a725b431
#
_entry.id   1fa668f562d62ee6c26ffec1a725b431
#
_cell.length_a   1.000
_cell.length_b   1.000
_cell.length_c   1.000
_cell.angle_alpha   90.00
_cell.angle_beta   90.00
_cell.angle_gamma   90.00
#
_symmetry.space_group_name_H-M   'P 1'
#
loop_
_entity.id
_entity.type
_entity.pdbx_description
1 polymer ?
#
loop_
_entity_poly.entity_id
_entity_poly.type
_entity_poly.pdbx_seq_one_letter_code
_entity_poly.pdbx_strand_id
1 'polypeptide(L)'
;MTHPAPAAPADRPAPTRIVSLLPSATDLLFDLGLGARVVGVSHSCDHPQARSLPVLTRSIVDSAAPQAEIDRAVSDAVREGRALYQVDGPLLDALNPDLVVTQGVCEVCAVTPGTIEAAVRYLPGCLPAANVLSLEGRCLSGILDDLRALGDAAGVPERAGALAAQAQARWDAVQTVPHAPRVLTLEWTDPPFYGGHWVPEQVERAGGVNVLGTAGTDSGRAGWAQIEALRPDVTVVLCCGYGLGDNVAFARALDPQRPLGQVWAVDANALFSRPALGVVRGAEVLAALLRGEATPGQSERIRG
;
A
#
# COMPACT_ATOMS: atom_id res chain seq x y z
N MET A 1 -5.06 -1.94 23.01
CA MET A 1 -6.44 -1.54 23.37
C MET A 1 -7.16 -1.23 22.08
N THR A 2 -7.98 -2.17 21.62
CA THR A 2 -8.78 -2.04 20.42
C THR A 2 -9.91 -1.04 20.67
N HIS A 3 -9.87 0.12 20.04
CA HIS A 3 -11.04 0.99 19.96
C HIS A 3 -12.08 0.30 19.08
N PRO A 4 -13.32 0.06 19.58
CA PRO A 4 -14.39 -0.41 18.72
C PRO A 4 -14.70 0.70 17.70
N ALA A 5 -14.83 0.32 16.43
CA ALA A 5 -15.33 1.20 15.39
C ALA A 5 -16.70 1.78 15.83
N PRO A 6 -16.95 3.08 15.65
CA PRO A 6 -18.25 3.65 15.96
C PRO A 6 -19.30 2.97 15.07
N ALA A 7 -20.34 2.42 15.68
CA ALA A 7 -21.47 1.84 14.98
C ALA A 7 -22.07 2.88 14.03
N ALA A 8 -22.18 2.51 12.76
CA ALA A 8 -22.84 3.36 11.78
C ALA A 8 -24.29 3.63 12.22
N PRO A 9 -24.75 4.88 12.31
CA PRO A 9 -26.15 5.16 12.59
C PRO A 9 -26.98 4.70 11.38
N ALA A 10 -27.95 3.82 11.63
CA ALA A 10 -28.80 3.14 10.65
C ALA A 10 -29.69 4.06 9.79
N ASP A 11 -29.55 5.39 9.88
CA ASP A 11 -30.44 6.38 9.27
C ASP A 11 -29.73 7.45 8.43
N ARG A 12 -28.42 7.33 8.14
CA ARG A 12 -27.74 8.28 7.25
C ARG A 12 -27.85 7.85 5.80
N PRO A 13 -28.19 8.76 4.86
CA PRO A 13 -28.11 8.45 3.44
C PRO A 13 -26.68 8.09 3.06
N ALA A 14 -26.53 7.15 2.11
CA ALA A 14 -25.21 6.75 1.62
C ALA A 14 -24.44 7.97 1.08
N PRO A 15 -23.13 8.09 1.36
CA PRO A 15 -22.33 9.22 0.92
C PRO A 15 -22.32 9.31 -0.60
N THR A 16 -22.43 10.55 -1.10
CA THR A 16 -22.47 10.86 -2.53
C THR A 16 -21.23 11.57 -3.01
N ARG A 17 -20.43 12.12 -2.08
CA ARG A 17 -19.20 12.88 -2.35
C ARG A 17 -18.07 12.35 -1.47
N ILE A 18 -17.20 11.53 -2.06
CA ILE A 18 -16.12 10.86 -1.34
C ILE A 18 -14.78 11.47 -1.74
N VAL A 19 -13.97 11.82 -0.75
CA VAL A 19 -12.56 12.18 -0.93
C VAL A 19 -11.69 11.01 -0.52
N SER A 20 -10.79 10.60 -1.40
CA SER A 20 -9.80 9.53 -1.14
C SER A 20 -8.40 10.13 -1.01
N LEU A 21 -7.79 10.03 0.15
CA LEU A 21 -6.48 10.62 0.43
C LEU A 21 -5.32 9.62 0.32
N LEU A 22 -5.58 8.45 -0.30
CA LEU A 22 -4.55 7.42 -0.54
C LEU A 22 -4.90 6.54 -1.74
N PRO A 23 -3.89 6.02 -2.47
CA PRO A 23 -4.11 5.18 -3.64
C PRO A 23 -4.93 3.92 -3.38
N SER A 24 -4.67 3.21 -2.27
CA SER A 24 -5.41 1.98 -1.94
C SER A 24 -6.91 2.22 -1.74
N ALA A 25 -7.29 3.30 -1.05
CA ALA A 25 -8.71 3.65 -0.91
C ALA A 25 -9.34 4.02 -2.26
N THR A 26 -8.59 4.70 -3.13
CA THR A 26 -9.05 4.99 -4.49
C THR A 26 -9.31 3.68 -5.24
N ASP A 27 -8.37 2.75 -5.24
CA ASP A 27 -8.52 1.45 -5.90
C ASP A 27 -9.76 0.70 -5.34
N LEU A 28 -9.90 0.60 -4.01
CA LEU A 28 -11.06 -0.05 -3.38
C LEU A 28 -12.40 0.62 -3.71
N LEU A 29 -12.44 1.95 -3.78
CA LEU A 29 -13.65 2.69 -4.17
C LEU A 29 -14.04 2.40 -5.63
N PHE A 30 -13.07 2.31 -6.53
CA PHE A 30 -13.35 1.95 -7.92
C PHE A 30 -13.76 0.48 -8.05
N ASP A 31 -13.14 -0.44 -7.33
CA ASP A 31 -13.53 -1.86 -7.25
C ASP A 31 -14.96 -2.02 -6.72
N LEU A 32 -15.34 -1.21 -5.73
CA LEU A 32 -16.71 -1.11 -5.23
C LEU A 32 -17.69 -0.42 -6.21
N GLY A 33 -17.23 0.06 -7.39
CA GLY A 33 -18.04 0.78 -8.37
C GLY A 33 -18.53 2.14 -7.89
N LEU A 34 -17.83 2.74 -6.95
CA LEU A 34 -18.14 4.06 -6.36
C LEU A 34 -17.37 5.20 -7.03
N GLY A 35 -16.64 4.94 -8.12
CA GLY A 35 -15.81 5.94 -8.80
C GLY A 35 -16.54 7.23 -9.15
N ALA A 36 -17.82 7.16 -9.53
CA ALA A 36 -18.65 8.35 -9.80
C ALA A 36 -18.94 9.23 -8.57
N ARG A 37 -18.73 8.68 -7.35
CA ARG A 37 -18.86 9.42 -6.09
C ARG A 37 -17.56 10.04 -5.62
N VAL A 38 -16.41 9.65 -6.19
CA VAL A 38 -15.09 10.20 -5.83
C VAL A 38 -14.96 11.58 -6.43
N VAL A 39 -14.83 12.60 -5.58
CA VAL A 39 -14.78 14.02 -5.97
C VAL A 39 -13.39 14.63 -5.80
N GLY A 40 -12.45 13.92 -5.16
CA GLY A 40 -11.09 14.38 -4.97
C GLY A 40 -10.19 13.26 -4.48
N VAL A 41 -8.89 13.37 -4.78
CA VAL A 41 -7.90 12.31 -4.54
C VAL A 41 -6.58 12.87 -4.01
N SER A 42 -5.67 11.99 -3.57
CA SER A 42 -4.30 12.36 -3.22
C SER A 42 -3.40 12.50 -4.46
N HIS A 43 -2.28 13.18 -4.31
CA HIS A 43 -1.27 13.33 -5.37
C HIS A 43 -0.64 12.00 -5.82
N SER A 44 -0.71 10.97 -4.99
CA SER A 44 -0.17 9.63 -5.29
C SER A 44 -1.21 8.71 -5.94
N CYS A 45 -2.46 9.14 -6.09
CA CYS A 45 -3.49 8.33 -6.74
C CYS A 45 -3.28 8.33 -8.26
N ASP A 46 -3.00 7.15 -8.81
CA ASP A 46 -2.69 6.94 -10.23
C ASP A 46 -3.75 6.13 -10.99
N HIS A 47 -4.86 5.79 -10.31
CA HIS A 47 -5.98 5.06 -10.93
C HIS A 47 -6.43 5.79 -12.22
N PRO A 48 -6.51 5.11 -13.38
CA PRO A 48 -6.75 5.76 -14.67
C PRO A 48 -7.96 6.69 -14.70
N GLN A 49 -9.06 6.28 -14.08
CA GLN A 49 -10.31 7.06 -14.03
C GLN A 49 -10.28 8.20 -12.98
N ALA A 50 -9.29 8.23 -12.10
CA ALA A 50 -9.13 9.28 -11.09
C ALA A 50 -8.20 10.43 -11.51
N ARG A 51 -7.49 10.29 -12.63
CA ARG A 51 -6.47 11.25 -13.09
C ARG A 51 -6.97 12.67 -13.35
N SER A 52 -8.25 12.83 -13.63
CA SER A 52 -8.89 14.14 -13.88
C SER A 52 -9.51 14.75 -12.64
N LEU A 53 -9.49 14.05 -11.51
CA LEU A 53 -10.10 14.54 -10.27
C LEU A 53 -9.21 15.58 -9.57
N PRO A 54 -9.79 16.49 -8.80
CA PRO A 54 -9.05 17.43 -7.96
C PRO A 54 -8.07 16.72 -7.03
N VAL A 55 -6.82 17.21 -6.94
CA VAL A 55 -5.76 16.68 -6.09
C VAL A 55 -5.67 17.51 -4.82
N LEU A 56 -5.92 16.88 -3.68
CA LEU A 56 -6.00 17.56 -2.37
C LEU A 56 -4.71 17.53 -1.56
N THR A 57 -3.71 16.75 -1.97
CA THR A 57 -2.51 16.58 -1.16
C THR A 57 -1.25 16.91 -1.94
N ARG A 58 -0.18 17.20 -1.21
CA ARG A 58 1.18 17.28 -1.74
C ARG A 58 2.18 16.70 -0.75
N SER A 59 3.24 16.08 -1.27
CA SER A 59 4.38 15.67 -0.47
C SER A 59 5.37 16.83 -0.30
N ILE A 60 6.07 16.89 0.84
CA ILE A 60 7.23 17.76 1.03
C ILE A 60 8.52 17.12 0.53
N VAL A 61 8.47 15.82 0.19
CA VAL A 61 9.59 15.03 -0.32
C VAL A 61 9.50 14.93 -1.84
N ASP A 62 10.58 15.19 -2.53
CA ASP A 62 10.68 14.99 -3.97
C ASP A 62 10.78 13.48 -4.30
N SER A 63 9.72 12.91 -4.85
CA SER A 63 9.67 11.49 -5.23
C SER A 63 10.56 11.13 -6.43
N ALA A 64 11.09 12.12 -7.16
CA ALA A 64 12.03 11.91 -8.26
C ALA A 64 13.49 11.86 -7.83
N ALA A 65 13.78 12.20 -6.56
CA ALA A 65 15.13 12.15 -6.01
C ALA A 65 15.66 10.70 -5.88
N PRO A 66 16.99 10.49 -5.80
CA PRO A 66 17.56 9.19 -5.50
C PRO A 66 17.04 8.61 -4.17
N GLN A 67 16.95 7.28 -4.08
CA GLN A 67 16.41 6.58 -2.89
C GLN A 67 17.05 7.02 -1.57
N ALA A 68 18.40 7.17 -1.54
CA ALA A 68 19.11 7.63 -0.35
C ALA A 68 18.75 9.06 0.08
N GLU A 69 18.39 9.92 -0.87
CA GLU A 69 17.98 11.30 -0.57
C GLU A 69 16.54 11.34 -0.06
N ILE A 70 15.64 10.55 -0.66
CA ILE A 70 14.26 10.38 -0.19
C ILE A 70 14.27 9.88 1.26
N ASP A 71 15.03 8.80 1.53
CA ASP A 71 15.14 8.22 2.86
C ASP A 71 15.66 9.21 3.90
N ARG A 72 16.66 10.01 3.53
CA ARG A 72 17.20 11.07 4.40
C ARG A 72 16.14 12.14 4.66
N ALA A 73 15.48 12.64 3.62
CA ALA A 73 14.45 13.67 3.75
C ALA A 73 13.28 13.23 4.64
N VAL A 74 12.83 11.96 4.48
CA VAL A 74 11.80 11.35 5.34
C VAL A 74 12.29 11.25 6.78
N SER A 75 13.49 10.71 7.00
CA SER A 75 14.06 10.53 8.34
C SER A 75 14.24 11.85 9.08
N ASP A 76 14.66 12.90 8.37
CA ASP A 76 14.82 14.25 8.92
C ASP A 76 13.46 14.85 9.28
N ALA A 77 12.45 14.72 8.42
CA ALA A 77 11.12 15.22 8.69
C ALA A 77 10.49 14.54 9.92
N VAL A 78 10.60 13.20 10.03
CA VAL A 78 10.11 12.44 11.19
C VAL A 78 10.82 12.88 12.47
N ARG A 79 12.16 13.01 12.46
CA ARG A 79 12.93 13.46 13.62
C ARG A 79 12.55 14.87 14.07
N GLU A 80 12.19 15.75 13.15
CA GLU A 80 11.77 17.13 13.41
C GLU A 80 10.28 17.27 13.71
N GLY A 81 9.52 16.17 13.69
CA GLY A 81 8.07 16.19 13.91
C GLY A 81 7.29 16.91 12.80
N ARG A 82 7.86 16.99 11.57
CA ARG A 82 7.22 17.62 10.42
C ARG A 82 6.33 16.60 9.69
N ALA A 83 5.10 16.99 9.38
CA ALA A 83 4.22 16.18 8.54
C ALA A 83 4.80 16.08 7.11
N LEU A 84 4.87 14.87 6.58
CA LEU A 84 5.35 14.59 5.22
C LEU A 84 4.37 15.03 4.14
N TYR A 85 3.09 15.12 4.49
CA TYR A 85 2.02 15.47 3.57
C TYR A 85 1.27 16.70 4.06
N GLN A 86 0.83 17.52 3.10
CA GLN A 86 -0.02 18.68 3.34
C GLN A 86 -1.34 18.47 2.61
N VAL A 87 -2.44 18.82 3.27
CA VAL A 87 -3.80 18.77 2.70
C VAL A 87 -4.24 20.19 2.34
N ASP A 88 -4.81 20.36 1.16
CA ASP A 88 -5.44 21.60 0.72
C ASP A 88 -6.82 21.72 1.40
N GLY A 89 -6.85 22.37 2.55
CA GLY A 89 -8.05 22.58 3.34
C GLY A 89 -9.13 23.37 2.60
N PRO A 90 -8.82 24.52 1.96
CA PRO A 90 -9.78 25.28 1.13
C PRO A 90 -10.41 24.43 0.02
N LEU A 91 -9.64 23.60 -0.67
CA LEU A 91 -10.17 22.71 -1.70
C LEU A 91 -11.04 21.60 -1.08
N LEU A 92 -10.64 21.04 0.06
CA LEU A 92 -11.43 20.04 0.79
C LEU A 92 -12.79 20.62 1.19
N ASP A 93 -12.82 21.84 1.72
CA ASP A 93 -14.05 22.57 2.07
C ASP A 93 -14.93 22.83 0.83
N ALA A 94 -14.34 23.31 -0.26
CA ALA A 94 -15.07 23.58 -1.51
C ALA A 94 -15.66 22.30 -2.14
N LEU A 95 -14.98 21.15 -1.99
CA LEU A 95 -15.50 19.85 -2.43
C LEU A 95 -16.63 19.35 -1.55
N ASN A 96 -16.76 19.85 -0.33
CA ASN A 96 -17.81 19.50 0.62
C ASN A 96 -18.11 17.98 0.64
N PRO A 97 -17.12 17.11 0.95
CA PRO A 97 -17.34 15.67 0.97
C PRO A 97 -18.20 15.26 2.17
N ASP A 98 -18.97 14.21 2.00
CA ASP A 98 -19.71 13.55 3.07
C ASP A 98 -18.98 12.32 3.63
N LEU A 99 -17.91 11.88 2.95
CA LEU A 99 -16.95 10.86 3.44
C LEU A 99 -15.53 11.21 3.00
N VAL A 100 -14.58 11.16 3.94
CA VAL A 100 -13.13 11.23 3.67
C VAL A 100 -12.49 9.92 4.08
N VAL A 101 -11.79 9.28 3.14
CA VAL A 101 -11.07 8.02 3.41
C VAL A 101 -9.58 8.31 3.50
N THR A 102 -8.99 7.86 4.60
CA THR A 102 -7.57 8.04 4.94
C THR A 102 -6.98 6.73 5.47
N GLN A 103 -5.75 6.77 5.99
CA GLN A 103 -5.04 5.60 6.50
C GLN A 103 -4.34 5.91 7.83
N GLY A 104 -4.34 4.92 8.74
CA GLY A 104 -3.60 4.94 9.99
C GLY A 104 -2.40 3.98 10.05
N VAL A 105 -2.10 3.27 8.96
CA VAL A 105 -1.09 2.18 8.96
C VAL A 105 0.34 2.71 9.05
N CYS A 106 0.65 3.79 8.34
CA CYS A 106 2.01 4.31 8.26
C CYS A 106 1.99 5.84 8.12
N GLU A 107 2.57 6.55 9.09
CA GLU A 107 2.67 8.02 9.06
C GLU A 107 3.59 8.52 7.95
N VAL A 108 4.44 7.63 7.39
CA VAL A 108 5.39 7.94 6.31
C VAL A 108 4.71 7.87 4.94
N CYS A 109 3.70 7.00 4.77
CA CYS A 109 3.17 6.66 3.45
C CYS A 109 1.83 7.34 3.14
N ALA A 110 1.16 7.95 4.10
CA ALA A 110 -0.18 8.51 3.89
C ALA A 110 -0.51 9.71 4.79
N VAL A 111 -1.58 10.40 4.41
CA VAL A 111 -2.22 11.43 5.25
C VAL A 111 -2.93 10.73 6.40
N THR A 112 -2.57 11.09 7.64
CA THR A 112 -3.22 10.55 8.85
C THR A 112 -4.49 11.31 9.21
N PRO A 113 -5.40 10.72 10.03
CA PRO A 113 -6.56 11.45 10.56
C PRO A 113 -6.18 12.75 11.24
N GLY A 114 -5.09 12.76 12.03
CA GLY A 114 -4.60 13.97 12.70
C GLY A 114 -4.17 15.09 11.73
N THR A 115 -3.63 14.72 10.55
CA THR A 115 -3.29 15.70 9.49
C THR A 115 -4.57 16.32 8.90
N ILE A 116 -5.64 15.53 8.74
CA ILE A 116 -6.94 16.02 8.26
C ILE A 116 -7.54 16.94 9.32
N GLU A 117 -7.58 16.53 10.58
CA GLU A 117 -8.08 17.33 11.69
C GLU A 117 -7.34 18.67 11.80
N ALA A 118 -6.02 18.69 11.61
CA ALA A 118 -5.23 19.90 11.59
C ALA A 118 -5.59 20.81 10.39
N ALA A 119 -5.81 20.24 9.21
CA ALA A 119 -6.19 21.00 8.02
C ALA A 119 -7.57 21.62 8.14
N VAL A 120 -8.55 20.92 8.75
CA VAL A 120 -9.93 21.37 8.90
C VAL A 120 -10.20 22.21 10.17
N ARG A 121 -9.30 22.16 11.17
CA ARG A 121 -9.45 22.89 12.45
C ARG A 121 -9.65 24.42 12.26
N TYR A 122 -9.12 24.97 11.18
CA TYR A 122 -9.16 26.40 10.88
C TYR A 122 -10.27 26.79 9.88
N LEU A 123 -11.11 25.85 9.45
CA LEU A 123 -12.16 26.06 8.46
C LEU A 123 -13.54 25.91 9.13
N PRO A 124 -14.26 27.01 9.41
CA PRO A 124 -15.61 26.95 9.98
C PRO A 124 -16.58 26.23 9.02
N GLY A 125 -17.16 25.14 9.45
CA GLY A 125 -18.12 24.36 8.64
C GLY A 125 -17.58 23.00 8.19
N CYS A 126 -16.33 22.68 8.45
CA CYS A 126 -15.72 21.44 8.03
C CYS A 126 -16.18 20.22 8.82
N LEU A 127 -16.15 19.13 8.09
CA LEU A 127 -16.56 17.75 8.35
C LEU A 127 -16.63 17.36 9.83
N PRO A 128 -17.78 16.86 10.31
CA PRO A 128 -17.82 16.13 11.56
C PRO A 128 -16.81 14.97 11.51
N ALA A 129 -16.06 14.73 12.58
CA ALA A 129 -15.11 13.61 12.68
C ALA A 129 -15.72 12.24 12.32
N ALA A 130 -17.04 12.12 12.42
CA ALA A 130 -17.80 10.93 12.02
C ALA A 130 -17.79 10.64 10.51
N ASN A 131 -17.31 11.56 9.66
CA ASN A 131 -17.21 11.38 8.22
C ASN A 131 -15.78 11.05 7.75
N VAL A 132 -14.86 10.72 8.66
CA VAL A 132 -13.50 10.29 8.34
C VAL A 132 -13.37 8.80 8.63
N LEU A 133 -13.06 8.01 7.60
CA LEU A 133 -12.76 6.57 7.72
C LEU A 133 -11.25 6.38 7.59
N SER A 134 -10.62 5.79 8.61
CA SER A 134 -9.22 5.36 8.57
C SER A 134 -9.14 3.87 8.22
N LEU A 135 -8.34 3.52 7.21
CA LEU A 135 -8.03 2.14 6.85
C LEU A 135 -6.73 1.73 7.57
N GLU A 136 -6.68 0.53 8.15
CA GLU A 136 -5.58 0.11 9.04
C GLU A 136 -5.07 -1.31 8.76
N GLY A 137 -5.45 -1.91 7.64
CA GLY A 137 -5.10 -3.29 7.28
C GLY A 137 -3.60 -3.47 7.07
N ARG A 138 -3.00 -4.36 7.86
CA ARG A 138 -1.56 -4.70 7.82
C ARG A 138 -1.28 -6.13 7.33
N CYS A 139 -2.32 -6.89 7.07
CA CYS A 139 -2.32 -8.25 6.54
C CYS A 139 -3.56 -8.44 5.66
N LEU A 140 -3.67 -9.55 4.94
CA LEU A 140 -4.82 -9.78 4.07
C LEU A 140 -6.15 -9.65 4.81
N SER A 141 -6.30 -10.28 5.96
CA SER A 141 -7.56 -10.21 6.72
C SER A 141 -7.94 -8.78 7.10
N GLY A 142 -6.96 -7.98 7.54
CA GLY A 142 -7.18 -6.56 7.86
C GLY A 142 -7.56 -5.72 6.63
N ILE A 143 -6.94 -5.99 5.47
CA ILE A 143 -7.30 -5.33 4.19
C ILE A 143 -8.73 -5.68 3.78
N LEU A 144 -9.16 -6.94 3.96
CA LEU A 144 -10.53 -7.34 3.68
C LEU A 144 -11.54 -6.76 4.67
N ASP A 145 -11.13 -6.54 5.93
CA ASP A 145 -11.95 -5.85 6.93
C ASP A 145 -12.07 -4.35 6.60
N ASP A 146 -10.98 -3.70 6.15
CA ASP A 146 -11.01 -2.34 5.63
C ASP A 146 -11.96 -2.20 4.42
N LEU A 147 -11.94 -3.17 3.48
CA LEU A 147 -12.86 -3.20 2.36
C LEU A 147 -14.33 -3.28 2.83
N ARG A 148 -14.62 -4.11 3.84
CA ARG A 148 -15.97 -4.21 4.42
C ARG A 148 -16.38 -2.92 5.11
N ALA A 149 -15.49 -2.35 5.93
CA ALA A 149 -15.74 -1.08 6.62
C ALA A 149 -15.99 0.06 5.64
N LEU A 150 -15.24 0.10 4.52
CA LEU A 150 -15.46 1.06 3.45
C LEU A 150 -16.82 0.83 2.77
N GLY A 151 -17.19 -0.41 2.53
CA GLY A 151 -18.51 -0.79 1.98
C GLY A 151 -19.67 -0.37 2.87
N ASP A 152 -19.54 -0.59 4.18
CA ASP A 152 -20.53 -0.17 5.17
C ASP A 152 -20.65 1.36 5.20
N ALA A 153 -19.53 2.07 5.30
CA ALA A 153 -19.49 3.53 5.31
C ALA A 153 -20.04 4.16 4.02
N ALA A 154 -19.85 3.50 2.88
CA ALA A 154 -20.30 3.96 1.56
C ALA A 154 -21.70 3.46 1.17
N GLY A 155 -22.38 2.66 2.03
CA GLY A 155 -23.72 2.13 1.80
C GLY A 155 -23.79 1.02 0.74
N VAL A 156 -22.74 0.21 0.60
CA VAL A 156 -22.65 -0.93 -0.33
C VAL A 156 -22.08 -2.20 0.33
N PRO A 157 -22.57 -2.59 1.54
CA PRO A 157 -21.99 -3.67 2.33
C PRO A 157 -22.00 -5.02 1.63
N GLU A 158 -23.08 -5.34 0.91
CA GLU A 158 -23.21 -6.60 0.19
C GLU A 158 -22.15 -6.76 -0.90
N ARG A 159 -21.87 -5.67 -1.64
CA ARG A 159 -20.85 -5.66 -2.67
C ARG A 159 -19.46 -5.81 -2.09
N ALA A 160 -19.17 -5.12 -0.99
CA ALA A 160 -17.89 -5.24 -0.27
C ALA A 160 -17.70 -6.66 0.26
N GLY A 161 -18.72 -7.25 0.86
CA GLY A 161 -18.71 -8.63 1.31
C GLY A 161 -18.44 -9.64 0.20
N ALA A 162 -19.08 -9.47 -0.96
CA ALA A 162 -18.87 -10.33 -2.14
C ALA A 162 -17.43 -10.21 -2.68
N LEU A 163 -16.90 -8.99 -2.81
CA LEU A 163 -15.52 -8.76 -3.25
C LEU A 163 -14.50 -9.32 -2.26
N ALA A 164 -14.72 -9.15 -0.96
CA ALA A 164 -13.84 -9.70 0.07
C ALA A 164 -13.84 -11.24 0.02
N ALA A 165 -14.99 -11.88 -0.16
CA ALA A 165 -15.10 -13.32 -0.29
C ALA A 165 -14.39 -13.83 -1.58
N GLN A 166 -14.53 -13.12 -2.68
CA GLN A 166 -13.83 -13.43 -3.93
C GLN A 166 -12.31 -13.30 -3.78
N ALA A 167 -11.84 -12.24 -3.14
CA ALA A 167 -10.42 -12.02 -2.89
C ALA A 167 -9.84 -13.12 -1.99
N GLN A 168 -10.54 -13.49 -0.91
CA GLN A 168 -10.14 -14.59 -0.04
C GLN A 168 -10.07 -15.93 -0.81
N ALA A 169 -11.08 -16.25 -1.61
CA ALA A 169 -11.08 -17.49 -2.41
C ALA A 169 -9.91 -17.54 -3.41
N ARG A 170 -9.57 -16.41 -4.05
CA ARG A 170 -8.39 -16.33 -4.92
C ARG A 170 -7.09 -16.52 -4.14
N TRP A 171 -6.98 -15.86 -2.97
CA TRP A 171 -5.84 -16.05 -2.10
C TRP A 171 -5.64 -17.51 -1.71
N ASP A 172 -6.71 -18.19 -1.27
CA ASP A 172 -6.67 -19.60 -0.87
C ASP A 172 -6.32 -20.52 -2.05
N ALA A 173 -6.63 -20.12 -3.27
CA ALA A 173 -6.32 -20.86 -4.49
C ALA A 173 -4.89 -20.66 -5.03
N VAL A 174 -4.08 -19.76 -4.46
CA VAL A 174 -2.69 -19.58 -4.88
C VAL A 174 -1.91 -20.90 -4.73
N GLN A 175 -1.33 -21.35 -5.84
CA GLN A 175 -0.58 -22.62 -5.87
C GLN A 175 0.84 -22.42 -5.31
N THR A 176 1.13 -23.08 -4.21
CA THR A 176 2.43 -23.02 -3.55
C THR A 176 3.48 -23.87 -4.28
N VAL A 177 4.75 -23.51 -4.09
CA VAL A 177 5.88 -24.34 -4.54
C VAL A 177 6.26 -25.36 -3.45
N PRO A 178 6.65 -26.62 -3.84
CA PRO A 178 6.85 -27.69 -2.87
C PRO A 178 8.18 -27.63 -2.09
N HIS A 179 9.15 -26.83 -2.57
CA HIS A 179 10.53 -26.81 -2.02
C HIS A 179 10.81 -25.63 -1.09
N ALA A 180 9.82 -24.80 -0.81
CA ALA A 180 9.82 -23.70 0.16
C ALA A 180 11.12 -22.85 0.14
N PRO A 181 11.46 -22.16 -0.99
CA PRO A 181 12.69 -21.40 -1.12
C PRO A 181 12.74 -20.26 -0.09
N ARG A 182 13.94 -19.92 0.33
CA ARG A 182 14.22 -18.79 1.22
C ARG A 182 14.12 -17.47 0.44
N VAL A 183 13.14 -16.65 0.74
CA VAL A 183 12.82 -15.44 -0.01
C VAL A 183 13.15 -14.19 0.80
N LEU A 184 13.97 -13.33 0.23
CA LEU A 184 14.18 -11.95 0.69
C LEU A 184 13.33 -11.01 -0.17
N THR A 185 12.61 -10.10 0.46
CA THR A 185 11.93 -9.00 -0.22
C THR A 185 12.61 -7.68 0.13
N LEU A 186 12.89 -6.85 -0.89
CA LEU A 186 13.50 -5.52 -0.73
C LEU A 186 12.50 -4.45 -1.17
N GLU A 187 11.92 -3.75 -0.20
CA GLU A 187 11.04 -2.58 -0.42
C GLU A 187 11.82 -1.30 -0.71
N TRP A 188 13.13 -1.33 -0.51
CA TRP A 188 14.08 -0.25 -0.83
C TRP A 188 15.47 -0.85 -0.99
N THR A 189 16.31 -0.31 -1.86
CA THR A 189 17.64 -0.87 -2.12
C THR A 189 18.79 0.02 -1.62
N ASP A 190 18.53 1.31 -1.38
CA ASP A 190 19.55 2.25 -0.87
C ASP A 190 18.94 3.31 0.06
N PRO A 191 19.11 3.14 1.40
CA PRO A 191 19.58 1.95 2.11
C PRO A 191 18.60 0.78 1.99
N PRO A 192 19.03 -0.49 2.18
CA PRO A 192 18.11 -1.60 2.02
C PRO A 192 17.07 -1.68 3.15
N PHE A 193 15.80 -1.80 2.73
CA PHE A 193 14.66 -2.10 3.61
C PHE A 193 14.04 -3.42 3.18
N TYR A 194 13.74 -4.27 4.16
CA TYR A 194 13.00 -5.50 3.94
C TYR A 194 11.49 -5.29 4.07
N GLY A 195 10.72 -6.14 3.40
CA GLY A 195 9.27 -6.09 3.40
C GLY A 195 8.61 -6.37 4.75
N GLY A 196 7.62 -5.58 5.08
CA GLY A 196 6.75 -5.73 6.23
C GLY A 196 5.28 -5.83 5.85
N HIS A 197 4.39 -5.50 6.78
CA HIS A 197 2.94 -5.48 6.61
C HIS A 197 2.42 -6.82 6.04
N TRP A 198 1.80 -6.83 4.86
CA TRP A 198 1.28 -8.01 4.15
C TRP A 198 2.32 -8.73 3.29
N VAL A 199 3.51 -8.14 3.03
CA VAL A 199 4.50 -8.72 2.11
C VAL A 199 5.04 -10.07 2.59
N PRO A 200 5.40 -10.27 3.88
CA PRO A 200 5.78 -11.59 4.39
C PRO A 200 4.68 -12.64 4.20
N GLU A 201 3.41 -12.27 4.44
CA GLU A 201 2.25 -13.15 4.24
C GLU A 201 2.07 -13.55 2.77
N GLN A 202 2.32 -12.61 1.82
CA GLN A 202 2.31 -12.92 0.38
C GLN A 202 3.40 -13.95 0.01
N VAL A 203 4.62 -13.82 0.60
CA VAL A 203 5.71 -14.79 0.39
C VAL A 203 5.33 -16.17 0.90
N GLU A 204 4.82 -16.25 2.13
CA GLU A 204 4.39 -17.51 2.75
C GLU A 204 3.23 -18.13 1.97
N ARG A 205 2.28 -17.32 1.52
CA ARG A 205 1.16 -17.79 0.70
C ARG A 205 1.61 -18.34 -0.66
N ALA A 206 2.67 -17.78 -1.24
CA ALA A 206 3.30 -18.29 -2.46
C ALA A 206 4.09 -19.59 -2.26
N GLY A 207 4.29 -20.02 -1.02
CA GLY A 207 5.06 -21.21 -0.66
C GLY A 207 6.55 -20.95 -0.40
N GLY A 208 6.98 -19.71 -0.28
CA GLY A 208 8.32 -19.33 0.14
C GLY A 208 8.46 -19.25 1.67
N VAL A 209 9.71 -19.27 2.14
CA VAL A 209 10.06 -18.93 3.53
C VAL A 209 10.58 -17.50 3.55
N ASN A 210 9.81 -16.57 4.11
CA ASN A 210 10.26 -15.20 4.29
C ASN A 210 11.44 -15.17 5.27
N VAL A 211 12.60 -14.62 4.85
CA VAL A 211 13.84 -14.69 5.65
C VAL A 211 14.05 -13.46 6.52
N LEU A 212 13.31 -12.38 6.30
CA LEU A 212 13.45 -11.14 7.05
C LEU A 212 12.12 -10.35 7.03
N GLY A 213 11.73 -9.82 8.19
CA GLY A 213 10.42 -9.20 8.39
C GLY A 213 9.37 -10.19 8.90
N THR A 214 8.30 -9.67 9.46
CA THR A 214 7.19 -10.43 10.04
C THR A 214 5.87 -9.85 9.55
N ALA A 215 4.92 -10.71 9.16
CA ALA A 215 3.60 -10.29 8.74
C ALA A 215 2.92 -9.42 9.82
N GLY A 216 2.25 -8.36 9.39
CA GLY A 216 1.55 -7.42 10.28
C GLY A 216 2.44 -6.39 10.98
N THR A 217 3.78 -6.50 10.88
CA THR A 217 4.71 -5.50 11.45
C THR A 217 5.22 -4.53 10.37
N ASP A 218 5.81 -3.43 10.81
CA ASP A 218 6.37 -2.45 9.87
C ASP A 218 7.57 -3.02 9.10
N SER A 219 7.80 -2.50 7.89
CA SER A 219 9.03 -2.71 7.13
C SER A 219 10.24 -2.15 7.89
N GLY A 220 11.41 -2.72 7.70
CA GLY A 220 12.57 -2.33 8.47
C GLY A 220 13.85 -2.24 7.65
N ARG A 221 14.85 -1.52 8.19
CA ARG A 221 16.19 -1.45 7.63
C ARG A 221 17.02 -2.67 8.01
N ALA A 222 17.85 -3.12 7.08
CA ALA A 222 18.89 -4.11 7.35
C ALA A 222 20.19 -3.69 6.67
N GLY A 223 21.33 -3.95 7.33
CA GLY A 223 22.63 -3.78 6.70
C GLY A 223 22.89 -4.86 5.65
N TRP A 224 23.65 -4.55 4.59
CA TRP A 224 23.99 -5.54 3.56
C TRP A 224 24.69 -6.78 4.13
N ALA A 225 25.57 -6.62 5.13
CA ALA A 225 26.22 -7.75 5.79
C ALA A 225 25.21 -8.70 6.47
N GLN A 226 24.15 -8.17 7.07
CA GLN A 226 23.07 -8.97 7.65
C GLN A 226 22.29 -9.70 6.55
N ILE A 227 21.94 -9.00 5.46
CA ILE A 227 21.22 -9.56 4.31
C ILE A 227 22.02 -10.70 3.67
N GLU A 228 23.31 -10.48 3.44
CA GLU A 228 24.22 -11.48 2.81
C GLU A 228 24.38 -12.74 3.67
N ALA A 229 24.39 -12.58 5.00
CA ALA A 229 24.44 -13.71 5.94
C ALA A 229 23.19 -14.60 5.88
N LEU A 230 22.04 -14.06 5.45
CA LEU A 230 20.80 -14.83 5.29
C LEU A 230 20.85 -15.82 4.13
N ARG A 231 21.69 -15.57 3.11
CA ARG A 231 21.82 -16.41 1.90
C ARG A 231 20.45 -16.81 1.34
N PRO A 232 19.64 -15.86 0.87
CA PRO A 232 18.35 -16.16 0.27
C PRO A 232 18.54 -16.98 -1.03
N ASP A 233 17.58 -17.86 -1.32
CA ASP A 233 17.51 -18.55 -2.62
C ASP A 233 16.97 -17.62 -3.70
N VAL A 234 16.04 -16.74 -3.31
CA VAL A 234 15.39 -15.77 -4.16
C VAL A 234 15.34 -14.41 -3.48
N THR A 235 15.73 -13.36 -4.19
CA THR A 235 15.54 -11.95 -3.78
C THR A 235 14.57 -11.28 -4.74
N VAL A 236 13.53 -10.65 -4.20
CA VAL A 236 12.53 -9.91 -4.94
C VAL A 236 12.67 -8.42 -4.64
N VAL A 237 13.00 -7.62 -5.67
CA VAL A 237 13.04 -6.16 -5.59
C VAL A 237 11.65 -5.63 -5.90
N LEU A 238 11.05 -5.01 -4.89
CA LEU A 238 9.68 -4.53 -4.88
C LEU A 238 9.59 -3.16 -4.18
N CYS A 239 10.45 -2.21 -4.61
CA CYS A 239 10.54 -0.89 -4.00
C CYS A 239 9.19 -0.18 -4.00
N CYS A 240 8.80 0.28 -2.81
CA CYS A 240 7.47 0.82 -2.55
C CYS A 240 7.16 2.04 -3.43
N GLY A 241 6.01 2.01 -4.10
CA GLY A 241 5.55 3.08 -4.99
C GLY A 241 6.13 3.06 -6.40
N TYR A 242 7.03 2.10 -6.72
CA TYR A 242 7.66 2.00 -8.04
C TYR A 242 7.05 0.88 -8.89
N GLY A 243 6.95 1.13 -10.20
CA GLY A 243 6.51 0.15 -11.19
C GLY A 243 7.61 -0.86 -11.55
N LEU A 244 7.29 -1.80 -12.45
CA LEU A 244 8.22 -2.84 -12.88
C LEU A 244 9.50 -2.25 -13.48
N GLY A 245 9.41 -1.22 -14.33
CA GLY A 245 10.58 -0.62 -15.00
C GLY A 245 11.62 -0.07 -14.03
N ASP A 246 11.17 0.65 -13.00
CA ASP A 246 12.04 1.21 -11.96
C ASP A 246 12.66 0.09 -11.12
N ASN A 247 11.86 -0.90 -10.70
CA ASN A 247 12.34 -2.03 -9.94
C ASN A 247 13.35 -2.89 -10.71
N VAL A 248 13.21 -3.01 -12.03
CA VAL A 248 14.22 -3.62 -12.90
C VAL A 248 15.53 -2.82 -12.86
N ALA A 249 15.45 -1.48 -12.92
CA ALA A 249 16.65 -0.63 -12.82
C ALA A 249 17.33 -0.77 -11.46
N PHE A 250 16.57 -0.75 -10.37
CA PHE A 250 17.11 -0.94 -9.00
C PHE A 250 17.74 -2.33 -8.83
N ALA A 251 17.08 -3.37 -9.32
CA ALA A 251 17.60 -4.73 -9.23
C ALA A 251 18.91 -4.94 -10.02
N ARG A 252 19.03 -4.30 -11.19
CA ARG A 252 20.26 -4.31 -12.01
C ARG A 252 21.39 -3.51 -11.39
N ALA A 253 21.08 -2.49 -10.59
CA ALA A 253 22.08 -1.69 -9.87
C ALA A 253 22.65 -2.40 -8.64
N LEU A 254 22.05 -3.48 -8.16
CA LEU A 254 22.58 -4.28 -7.07
C LEU A 254 23.92 -4.90 -7.47
N ASP A 255 24.91 -4.86 -6.55
CA ASP A 255 26.22 -5.50 -6.75
C ASP A 255 26.04 -6.97 -7.14
N PRO A 256 26.54 -7.39 -8.33
CA PRO A 256 26.36 -8.73 -8.82
C PRO A 256 27.09 -9.80 -8.00
N GLN A 257 28.07 -9.42 -7.17
CA GLN A 257 28.82 -10.33 -6.31
C GLN A 257 28.09 -10.68 -5.01
N ARG A 258 27.02 -9.95 -4.66
CA ARG A 258 26.24 -10.24 -3.46
C ARG A 258 25.53 -11.59 -3.57
N PRO A 259 25.57 -12.44 -2.50
CA PRO A 259 24.93 -13.76 -2.48
C PRO A 259 23.40 -13.64 -2.26
N LEU A 260 22.71 -13.08 -3.24
CA LEU A 260 21.26 -12.81 -3.21
C LEU A 260 20.40 -13.88 -3.90
N GLY A 261 21.02 -14.98 -4.34
CA GLY A 261 20.33 -16.02 -5.09
C GLY A 261 19.80 -15.52 -6.44
N GLN A 262 18.65 -16.03 -6.87
CA GLN A 262 17.94 -15.50 -8.03
C GLN A 262 17.39 -14.12 -7.69
N VAL A 263 17.59 -13.14 -8.57
CA VAL A 263 17.07 -11.79 -8.37
C VAL A 263 15.94 -11.52 -9.36
N TRP A 264 14.80 -11.12 -8.81
CA TRP A 264 13.61 -10.73 -9.57
C TRP A 264 13.22 -9.30 -9.27
N ALA A 265 12.64 -8.62 -10.24
CA ALA A 265 11.97 -7.34 -10.09
C ALA A 265 10.46 -7.52 -10.35
N VAL A 266 9.64 -6.78 -9.62
CA VAL A 266 8.17 -6.84 -9.79
C VAL A 266 7.57 -5.44 -9.87
N ASP A 267 6.34 -5.33 -10.39
CA ASP A 267 5.51 -4.14 -10.25
C ASP A 267 5.06 -4.00 -8.80
N ALA A 268 5.82 -3.26 -8.01
CA ALA A 268 5.51 -3.10 -6.60
C ALA A 268 4.32 -2.18 -6.37
N ASN A 269 4.19 -1.13 -7.17
CA ASN A 269 3.16 -0.11 -6.97
C ASN A 269 1.74 -0.71 -6.96
N ALA A 270 1.44 -1.59 -7.92
CA ALA A 270 0.12 -2.20 -8.05
C ALA A 270 -0.10 -3.41 -7.14
N LEU A 271 0.99 -4.14 -6.74
CA LEU A 271 0.88 -5.49 -6.21
C LEU A 271 1.35 -5.64 -4.76
N PHE A 272 2.22 -4.73 -4.28
CA PHE A 272 2.90 -4.86 -2.99
C PHE A 272 2.82 -3.61 -2.11
N SER A 273 2.68 -2.41 -2.71
CA SER A 273 2.79 -1.14 -1.99
C SER A 273 1.45 -0.63 -1.41
N ARG A 274 0.33 -1.25 -1.75
CA ARG A 274 -1.01 -0.76 -1.42
C ARG A 274 -1.83 -1.81 -0.67
N PRO A 275 -2.43 -1.49 0.49
CA PRO A 275 -3.41 -2.36 1.15
C PRO A 275 -4.74 -2.34 0.39
N ALA A 276 -4.79 -3.00 -0.76
CA ALA A 276 -5.95 -3.14 -1.63
C ALA A 276 -5.96 -4.55 -2.26
N LEU A 277 -6.93 -4.86 -3.11
CA LEU A 277 -7.09 -6.20 -3.69
C LEU A 277 -5.91 -6.65 -4.57
N GLY A 278 -5.04 -5.73 -4.98
CA GLY A 278 -3.77 -6.01 -5.66
C GLY A 278 -2.84 -6.96 -4.90
N VAL A 279 -2.93 -7.01 -3.55
CA VAL A 279 -2.10 -7.90 -2.72
C VAL A 279 -2.34 -9.38 -3.04
N VAL A 280 -3.56 -9.76 -3.43
CA VAL A 280 -3.89 -11.14 -3.85
C VAL A 280 -3.14 -11.46 -5.14
N ARG A 281 -3.14 -10.55 -6.11
CA ARG A 281 -2.40 -10.70 -7.35
C ARG A 281 -0.89 -10.74 -7.11
N GLY A 282 -0.38 -9.97 -6.15
CA GLY A 282 1.03 -10.04 -5.72
C GLY A 282 1.45 -11.43 -5.26
N ALA A 283 0.62 -12.11 -4.46
CA ALA A 283 0.88 -13.49 -4.05
C ALA A 283 0.86 -14.48 -5.24
N GLU A 284 -0.04 -14.30 -6.22
CA GLU A 284 -0.07 -15.09 -7.46
C GLU A 284 1.21 -14.89 -8.28
N VAL A 285 1.70 -13.64 -8.39
CA VAL A 285 2.96 -13.31 -9.09
C VAL A 285 4.16 -13.90 -8.37
N LEU A 286 4.20 -13.81 -7.03
CA LEU A 286 5.25 -14.47 -6.24
C LEU A 286 5.25 -15.98 -6.46
N ALA A 287 4.10 -16.62 -6.44
CA ALA A 287 4.00 -18.05 -6.69
C ALA A 287 4.52 -18.44 -8.10
N ALA A 288 4.26 -17.62 -9.11
CA ALA A 288 4.77 -17.83 -10.47
C ALA A 288 6.30 -17.68 -10.50
N LEU A 289 6.85 -16.58 -9.97
CA LEU A 289 8.29 -16.37 -9.99
C LEU A 289 9.06 -17.42 -9.17
N LEU A 290 8.48 -17.93 -8.07
CA LEU A 290 9.11 -19.01 -7.31
C LEU A 290 9.13 -20.34 -8.09
N ARG A 291 8.29 -20.53 -9.10
CA ARG A 291 8.38 -21.61 -10.10
C ARG A 291 9.35 -21.30 -11.26
N GLY A 292 9.98 -20.11 -11.26
CA GLY A 292 10.84 -19.65 -12.33
C GLY A 292 10.11 -19.02 -13.52
N GLU A 293 8.83 -18.71 -13.37
CA GLU A 293 7.94 -18.17 -14.41
C GLU A 293 7.81 -16.64 -14.27
N ALA A 294 8.15 -15.89 -15.32
CA ALA A 294 7.90 -14.45 -15.37
C ALA A 294 6.42 -14.19 -15.74
N THR A 295 5.83 -13.19 -15.09
CA THR A 295 4.49 -12.70 -15.43
C THR A 295 4.64 -11.43 -16.27
N PRO A 296 4.23 -11.43 -17.56
CA PRO A 296 4.39 -10.28 -18.46
C PRO A 296 3.84 -8.98 -17.85
N GLY A 297 4.65 -7.93 -17.86
CA GLY A 297 4.30 -6.62 -17.31
C GLY A 297 4.25 -6.54 -15.77
N GLN A 298 4.43 -7.64 -15.04
CA GLN A 298 4.32 -7.69 -13.57
C GLN A 298 5.59 -8.22 -12.89
N SER A 299 6.37 -9.07 -13.55
CA SER A 299 7.66 -9.55 -13.02
C SER A 299 8.68 -9.79 -14.12
N GLU A 300 9.96 -9.59 -13.80
CA GLU A 300 11.11 -9.85 -14.68
C GLU A 300 12.23 -10.50 -13.87
N ARG A 301 12.84 -11.56 -14.42
CA ARG A 301 14.04 -12.19 -13.83
C ARG A 301 15.28 -11.41 -14.27
N ILE A 302 16.05 -10.95 -13.30
CA ILE A 302 17.23 -10.10 -13.52
C ILE A 302 18.51 -10.94 -13.52
N ARG A 303 18.57 -11.93 -12.60
CA ARG A 303 19.77 -12.73 -12.38
C ARG A 303 19.42 -14.11 -11.80
N GLY A 304 20.24 -15.12 -12.07
CA GLY A 304 20.15 -16.45 -11.50
C GLY A 304 19.98 -17.57 -12.49
#